data_5ed1542730ba36b7e2ad190f2b8f2d2a
#
_entry.id   5ed1542730ba36b7e2ad190f2b8f2d2a
#
_cell.length_a   1.000
_cell.length_b   1.000
_cell.length_c   1.000
_cell.angle_alpha   90.00
_cell.angle_beta   90.00
_cell.angle_gamma   90.00
#
_symmetry.space_group_name_H-M   'P 1'
#
loop_
_entity.id
_entity.type
_entity.pdbx_description
1 polymer ?
#
loop_
_entity_poly.entity_id
_entity_poly.type
_entity_poly.pdbx_seq_one_letter_code
_entity_poly.pdbx_strand_id
1 'polypeptide(L)'
;PLNEDSTMYCALLLRHDSQYPEIIPLCEEKEIVNCLSQNRTNDIYTFDTNSKTIFNLIWDKILPQIHEGETIYFSPAGLLHQIAIENIPYDQTHTMSDVYTMVRLSSTREIVKKDKNIKHHTATIYGGIFYDVDKTSLLAESRNYDTEDMFAYRSISSTYPNRGSVLYLPGTKQEAESIHSLLNSNNITSTLY
;
A
#
# COMPACT_ATOMS: atom_id res chain seq x y z
N PRO A 1 12.10 -15.11 -29.65
CA PRO A 1 11.07 -14.15 -30.01
C PRO A 1 10.35 -13.76 -28.74
N LEU A 2 10.46 -12.46 -28.35
CA LEU A 2 9.67 -11.90 -27.27
C LEU A 2 8.21 -12.04 -27.70
N ASN A 3 7.40 -12.66 -26.85
CA ASN A 3 5.97 -12.74 -27.07
C ASN A 3 5.45 -11.30 -26.96
N GLU A 4 4.84 -10.74 -27.99
CA GLU A 4 4.43 -9.33 -28.05
C GLU A 4 3.42 -8.95 -26.97
N ASP A 5 2.88 -9.92 -26.24
CA ASP A 5 1.89 -9.75 -25.17
C ASP A 5 2.46 -9.92 -23.74
N SER A 6 3.79 -9.94 -23.54
CA SER A 6 4.35 -10.11 -22.19
C SER A 6 4.77 -8.78 -21.58
N THR A 7 4.21 -8.46 -20.41
CA THR A 7 4.64 -7.32 -19.59
C THR A 7 5.85 -7.71 -18.73
N MET A 8 6.94 -6.96 -18.84
CA MET A 8 8.16 -7.16 -18.07
C MET A 8 8.26 -6.10 -16.96
N TYR A 9 8.49 -6.52 -15.72
CA TYR A 9 8.86 -5.63 -14.64
C TYR A 9 10.36 -5.36 -14.65
N CYS A 10 10.71 -4.09 -14.48
CA CYS A 10 12.08 -3.63 -14.33
C CYS A 10 12.18 -2.71 -13.11
N ALA A 11 13.28 -2.76 -12.39
CA ALA A 11 13.63 -1.74 -11.41
C ALA A 11 14.49 -0.66 -12.08
N LEU A 12 14.17 0.61 -11.80
CA LEU A 12 15.04 1.74 -12.09
C LEU A 12 15.73 2.12 -10.79
N LEU A 13 17.00 1.75 -10.65
CA LEU A 13 17.81 2.03 -9.47
C LEU A 13 18.63 3.29 -9.68
N LEU A 14 18.46 4.28 -8.83
CA LEU A 14 19.29 5.48 -8.77
C LEU A 14 19.98 5.54 -7.41
N ARG A 15 21.30 5.55 -7.43
CA ARG A 15 22.14 5.69 -6.24
C ARG A 15 22.62 7.13 -6.10
N HIS A 16 22.99 7.51 -4.89
CA HIS A 16 23.51 8.85 -4.58
C HIS A 16 24.76 9.21 -5.40
N ASP A 17 25.60 8.23 -5.68
CA ASP A 17 26.87 8.38 -6.42
C ASP A 17 26.74 8.16 -7.94
N SER A 18 25.54 7.83 -8.42
CA SER A 18 25.29 7.54 -9.83
C SER A 18 24.71 8.75 -10.56
N GLN A 19 25.23 9.02 -11.75
CA GLN A 19 24.73 10.11 -12.60
C GLN A 19 23.42 9.74 -13.31
N TYR A 20 23.22 8.47 -13.60
CA TYR A 20 22.05 7.93 -14.32
C TYR A 20 21.47 6.73 -13.59
N PRO A 21 20.15 6.50 -13.71
CA PRO A 21 19.54 5.30 -13.18
C PRO A 21 20.00 4.05 -13.96
N GLU A 22 20.17 2.96 -13.23
CA GLU A 22 20.40 1.64 -13.79
C GLU A 22 19.07 0.92 -14.00
N ILE A 23 18.91 0.22 -15.12
CA ILE A 23 17.72 -0.59 -15.42
C ILE A 23 18.06 -2.04 -15.09
N ILE A 24 17.34 -2.60 -14.11
CA ILE A 24 17.49 -3.99 -13.68
C ILE A 24 16.22 -4.75 -14.10
N PRO A 25 16.29 -5.67 -15.09
CA PRO A 25 15.16 -6.53 -15.42
C PRO A 25 14.83 -7.46 -14.26
N LEU A 26 13.57 -7.48 -13.82
CA LEU A 26 13.12 -8.29 -12.70
C LEU A 26 12.49 -9.60 -13.17
N CYS A 27 11.24 -9.56 -13.62
CA CYS A 27 10.46 -10.73 -13.96
C CYS A 27 9.34 -10.39 -14.95
N GLU A 28 8.73 -11.40 -15.56
CA GLU A 28 7.50 -11.20 -16.30
C GLU A 28 6.30 -11.11 -15.35
N GLU A 29 5.30 -10.32 -15.71
CA GLU A 29 4.07 -10.16 -14.91
C GLU A 29 3.39 -11.49 -14.62
N LYS A 30 3.38 -12.42 -15.57
CA LYS A 30 2.81 -13.76 -15.40
C LYS A 30 3.47 -14.56 -14.27
N GLU A 31 4.76 -14.31 -13.96
CA GLU A 31 5.45 -15.00 -12.88
C GLU A 31 4.93 -14.50 -11.52
N ILE A 32 4.66 -13.19 -11.39
CA ILE A 32 4.01 -12.61 -10.21
C ILE A 32 2.58 -13.12 -10.08
N VAL A 33 1.79 -13.12 -11.18
CA VAL A 33 0.42 -13.65 -11.19
C VAL A 33 0.39 -15.10 -10.74
N ASN A 34 1.30 -15.94 -11.25
CA ASN A 34 1.40 -17.35 -10.86
C ASN A 34 1.74 -17.49 -9.38
N CYS A 35 2.68 -16.68 -8.87
CA CYS A 35 3.05 -16.69 -7.47
C CYS A 35 1.87 -16.30 -6.56
N LEU A 36 1.10 -15.29 -6.93
CA LEU A 36 -0.06 -14.83 -6.17
C LEU A 36 -1.26 -15.79 -6.25
N SER A 37 -1.46 -16.44 -7.39
CA SER A 37 -2.61 -17.34 -7.61
C SER A 37 -2.44 -18.70 -6.95
N GLN A 38 -1.22 -19.20 -6.83
CA GLN A 38 -0.90 -20.48 -6.21
C GLN A 38 -0.90 -20.44 -4.69
N ASN A 39 -0.84 -19.25 -4.10
CA ASN A 39 -0.66 -19.07 -2.67
C ASN A 39 -1.84 -18.31 -2.06
N ARG A 40 -2.21 -18.65 -0.83
CA ARG A 40 -3.00 -17.73 -0.02
C ARG A 40 -2.18 -16.46 0.15
N THR A 41 -2.81 -15.31 0.06
CA THR A 41 -2.14 -13.99 0.07
C THR A 41 -1.15 -13.80 1.24
N ASN A 42 -1.29 -14.57 2.31
CA ASN A 42 -0.41 -14.51 3.48
C ASN A 42 0.85 -15.39 3.37
N ASP A 43 0.86 -16.39 2.46
CA ASP A 43 1.97 -17.34 2.38
C ASP A 43 3.25 -16.71 1.82
N ILE A 44 3.12 -15.60 1.07
CA ILE A 44 4.28 -14.86 0.55
C ILE A 44 5.06 -14.10 1.64
N TYR A 45 4.48 -13.93 2.83
CA TYR A 45 5.10 -13.27 3.99
C TYR A 45 5.60 -14.25 5.04
N THR A 46 5.45 -15.55 4.81
CA THR A 46 6.03 -16.59 5.66
C THR A 46 7.32 -17.10 5.03
N PHE A 47 8.35 -17.37 5.83
CA PHE A 47 9.61 -17.90 5.31
C PHE A 47 9.44 -19.34 4.85
N ASP A 48 9.03 -19.52 3.61
CA ASP A 48 8.82 -20.80 2.94
C ASP A 48 9.28 -20.74 1.47
N THR A 49 8.98 -21.79 0.72
CA THR A 49 9.32 -21.86 -0.72
C THR A 49 8.65 -20.75 -1.54
N ASN A 50 7.49 -20.29 -1.12
CA ASN A 50 6.70 -19.30 -1.86
C ASN A 50 7.23 -17.88 -1.66
N SER A 51 7.55 -17.51 -0.43
CA SER A 51 8.19 -16.23 -0.13
C SER A 51 9.56 -16.13 -0.80
N LYS A 52 10.31 -17.24 -0.83
CA LYS A 52 11.59 -17.31 -1.54
C LYS A 52 11.41 -17.11 -3.06
N THR A 53 10.31 -17.57 -3.63
CA THR A 53 10.01 -17.34 -5.04
C THR A 53 9.79 -15.85 -5.33
N ILE A 54 8.92 -15.18 -4.57
CA ILE A 54 8.66 -13.74 -4.77
C ILE A 54 9.89 -12.88 -4.44
N PHE A 55 10.68 -13.25 -3.45
CA PHE A 55 11.96 -12.63 -3.13
C PHE A 55 12.92 -12.68 -4.32
N ASN A 56 13.09 -13.85 -4.94
CA ASN A 56 13.96 -14.04 -6.09
C ASN A 56 13.48 -13.25 -7.32
N LEU A 57 12.17 -13.11 -7.50
CA LEU A 57 11.60 -12.33 -8.61
C LEU A 57 11.89 -10.84 -8.47
N ILE A 58 11.96 -10.31 -7.25
CA ILE A 58 12.04 -8.88 -6.98
C ILE A 58 13.43 -8.49 -6.45
N TRP A 59 13.82 -9.03 -5.28
CA TRP A 59 14.96 -8.54 -4.52
C TRP A 59 16.29 -9.14 -4.90
N ASP A 60 16.36 -10.41 -5.25
CA ASP A 60 17.61 -11.12 -5.54
C ASP A 60 18.46 -10.41 -6.61
N LYS A 61 17.79 -9.74 -7.57
CA LYS A 61 18.46 -8.99 -8.64
C LYS A 61 18.88 -7.57 -8.25
N ILE A 62 18.25 -7.01 -7.23
CA ILE A 62 18.50 -5.66 -6.73
C ILE A 62 19.59 -5.69 -5.64
N LEU A 63 19.57 -6.71 -4.78
CA LEU A 63 20.47 -6.83 -3.63
C LEU A 63 21.96 -6.66 -3.94
N PRO A 64 22.50 -7.16 -5.06
CA PRO A 64 23.92 -6.95 -5.38
C PRO A 64 24.31 -5.48 -5.57
N GLN A 65 23.32 -4.59 -5.74
CA GLN A 65 23.50 -3.16 -6.00
C GLN A 65 23.28 -2.29 -4.75
N ILE A 66 22.86 -2.86 -3.62
CA ILE A 66 22.56 -2.13 -2.38
C ILE A 66 23.31 -2.75 -1.21
N HIS A 67 23.52 -1.97 -0.15
CA HIS A 67 24.24 -2.42 1.05
C HIS A 67 23.28 -2.48 2.25
N GLU A 68 23.50 -3.44 3.13
CA GLU A 68 22.72 -3.56 4.36
C GLU A 68 22.71 -2.27 5.17
N GLY A 69 21.57 -1.92 5.74
CA GLY A 69 21.39 -0.70 6.52
C GLY A 69 21.13 0.56 5.69
N GLU A 70 21.17 0.48 4.35
CA GLU A 70 20.80 1.63 3.51
C GLU A 70 19.30 1.96 3.61
N THR A 71 18.99 3.23 3.36
CA THR A 71 17.60 3.66 3.22
C THR A 71 17.18 3.54 1.75
N ILE A 72 16.14 2.76 1.51
CA ILE A 72 15.61 2.48 0.17
C ILE A 72 14.27 3.20 0.01
N TYR A 73 14.26 4.24 -0.82
CA TYR A 73 13.03 4.88 -1.27
C TYR A 73 12.54 4.16 -2.52
N PHE A 74 11.32 3.65 -2.51
CA PHE A 74 10.80 2.88 -3.64
C PHE A 74 9.34 3.21 -3.95
N SER A 75 8.99 3.11 -5.22
CA SER A 75 7.63 3.29 -5.72
C SER A 75 7.27 2.10 -6.61
N PRO A 76 6.45 1.16 -6.11
CA PRO A 76 6.04 0.00 -6.90
C PRO A 76 5.10 0.41 -8.03
N ALA A 77 4.99 -0.43 -9.06
CA ALA A 77 4.08 -0.25 -10.18
C ALA A 77 3.26 -1.52 -10.45
N GLY A 78 2.11 -1.38 -11.08
CA GLY A 78 1.26 -2.50 -11.48
C GLY A 78 0.87 -3.41 -10.32
N LEU A 79 1.01 -4.71 -10.47
CA LEU A 79 0.66 -5.71 -9.45
C LEU A 79 1.50 -5.59 -8.16
N LEU A 80 2.70 -5.01 -8.24
CA LEU A 80 3.54 -4.81 -7.05
C LEU A 80 2.92 -3.84 -6.03
N HIS A 81 1.91 -3.03 -6.41
CA HIS A 81 1.12 -2.26 -5.44
C HIS A 81 0.32 -3.14 -4.48
N GLN A 82 -0.02 -4.36 -4.89
CA GLN A 82 -0.82 -5.30 -4.10
C GLN A 82 0.03 -6.09 -3.10
N ILE A 83 1.35 -5.95 -3.17
CA ILE A 83 2.32 -6.68 -2.35
C ILE A 83 3.06 -5.69 -1.45
N ALA A 84 3.15 -6.01 -0.16
CA ALA A 84 4.05 -5.32 0.76
C ALA A 84 5.47 -5.87 0.55
N ILE A 85 6.14 -5.44 -0.54
CA ILE A 85 7.44 -5.97 -0.95
C ILE A 85 8.54 -5.73 0.10
N GLU A 86 8.34 -4.74 0.95
CA GLU A 86 9.18 -4.43 2.11
C GLU A 86 9.06 -5.45 3.26
N ASN A 87 7.95 -6.18 3.31
CA ASN A 87 7.69 -7.18 4.35
C ASN A 87 7.97 -8.62 3.87
N ILE A 88 8.50 -8.79 2.66
CA ILE A 88 8.91 -10.11 2.18
C ILE A 88 10.08 -10.59 3.05
N PRO A 89 10.05 -11.87 3.50
CA PRO A 89 11.14 -12.44 4.29
C PRO A 89 12.49 -12.37 3.56
N TYR A 90 13.48 -11.77 4.24
CA TYR A 90 14.87 -11.74 3.80
C TYR A 90 15.57 -13.05 4.19
N ASP A 91 15.33 -13.48 5.42
CA ASP A 91 15.80 -14.77 5.96
C ASP A 91 14.74 -15.38 6.89
N GLN A 92 15.11 -16.40 7.68
CA GLN A 92 14.19 -17.10 8.59
C GLN A 92 13.61 -16.23 9.70
N THR A 93 14.24 -15.11 10.03
CA THR A 93 13.95 -14.27 11.19
C THR A 93 13.71 -12.81 10.85
N HIS A 94 14.13 -12.38 9.68
CA HIS A 94 14.09 -10.98 9.27
C HIS A 94 13.31 -10.80 7.95
N THR A 95 12.61 -9.69 7.86
CA THR A 95 12.03 -9.18 6.60
C THR A 95 12.98 -8.17 5.95
N MET A 96 12.68 -7.74 4.73
CA MET A 96 13.43 -6.66 4.08
C MET A 96 13.46 -5.39 4.93
N SER A 97 12.37 -5.06 5.63
CA SER A 97 12.28 -3.89 6.53
C SER A 97 13.10 -4.02 7.81
N ASP A 98 13.50 -5.21 8.20
CA ASP A 98 14.39 -5.41 9.34
C ASP A 98 15.87 -5.17 8.98
N VAL A 99 16.22 -5.39 7.72
CA VAL A 99 17.60 -5.27 7.20
C VAL A 99 17.86 -3.89 6.59
N TYR A 100 16.85 -3.31 5.97
CA TYR A 100 16.91 -2.01 5.29
C TYR A 100 15.88 -1.04 5.86
N THR A 101 16.18 0.25 5.82
CA THR A 101 15.15 1.28 6.07
C THR A 101 14.32 1.46 4.81
N MET A 102 13.14 0.86 4.77
CA MET A 102 12.27 0.83 3.60
C MET A 102 11.25 1.97 3.62
N VAL A 103 11.26 2.83 2.61
CA VAL A 103 10.34 3.97 2.48
C VAL A 103 9.53 3.83 1.20
N ARG A 104 8.28 3.39 1.34
CA ARG A 104 7.34 3.29 0.22
C ARG A 104 6.77 4.66 -0.14
N LEU A 105 6.84 5.00 -1.39
CA LEU A 105 6.33 6.25 -1.95
C LEU A 105 5.22 5.97 -2.97
N SER A 106 4.29 6.88 -3.10
CA SER A 106 3.31 6.85 -4.21
C SER A 106 3.98 7.17 -5.55
N SER A 107 5.04 7.96 -5.52
CA SER A 107 5.89 8.28 -6.66
C SER A 107 7.28 8.72 -6.16
N THR A 108 8.34 8.33 -6.84
CA THR A 108 9.72 8.79 -6.56
C THR A 108 9.86 10.31 -6.65
N ARG A 109 8.93 11.00 -7.33
CA ARG A 109 8.82 12.47 -7.33
C ARG A 109 8.68 13.07 -5.93
N GLU A 110 8.18 12.30 -4.96
CA GLU A 110 8.02 12.78 -3.57
C GLU A 110 9.38 13.13 -2.94
N ILE A 111 10.47 12.46 -3.33
CA ILE A 111 11.83 12.70 -2.81
C ILE A 111 12.30 14.13 -3.10
N VAL A 112 11.92 14.70 -4.23
CA VAL A 112 12.35 16.05 -4.64
C VAL A 112 11.39 17.15 -4.23
N LYS A 113 10.23 16.80 -3.67
CA LYS A 113 9.32 17.80 -3.11
C LYS A 113 9.93 18.37 -1.84
N LYS A 114 10.13 19.67 -1.83
CA LYS A 114 10.46 20.37 -0.58
C LYS A 114 9.29 20.24 0.37
N ASP A 115 9.54 19.69 1.55
CA ASP A 115 8.58 19.71 2.64
C ASP A 115 8.17 21.16 2.88
N LYS A 116 6.95 21.48 2.50
CA LYS A 116 6.30 22.65 3.05
C LYS A 116 6.07 22.29 4.52
N ASN A 117 6.73 23.00 5.45
CA ASN A 117 6.47 22.89 6.89
C ASN A 117 5.02 23.35 7.18
N ILE A 118 4.07 22.54 6.74
CA ILE A 118 2.65 22.76 7.01
C ILE A 118 2.42 22.17 8.40
N LYS A 119 2.32 23.05 9.38
CA LYS A 119 1.84 22.64 10.70
C LYS A 119 0.36 22.34 10.58
N HIS A 120 0.04 21.05 10.52
CA HIS A 120 -1.35 20.59 10.58
C HIS A 120 -1.83 20.72 12.01
N HIS A 121 -2.89 21.49 12.21
CA HIS A 121 -3.52 21.69 13.53
C HIS A 121 -4.86 20.94 13.65
N THR A 122 -5.31 20.33 12.55
CA THR A 122 -6.57 19.62 12.47
C THR A 122 -6.38 18.26 11.80
N ALA A 123 -7.12 17.26 12.25
CA ALA A 123 -7.15 15.92 11.67
C ALA A 123 -8.60 15.43 11.56
N THR A 124 -8.90 14.67 10.51
CA THR A 124 -10.17 13.97 10.35
C THR A 124 -9.90 12.47 10.39
N ILE A 125 -10.63 11.75 11.19
CA ILE A 125 -10.47 10.32 11.43
C ILE A 125 -11.75 9.63 11.03
N TYR A 126 -11.64 8.57 10.24
CA TYR A 126 -12.75 7.70 9.87
C TYR A 126 -12.50 6.31 10.45
N GLY A 127 -13.47 5.78 11.20
CA GLY A 127 -13.36 4.44 11.78
C GLY A 127 -14.70 3.88 12.20
N GLY A 128 -14.78 2.54 12.33
CA GLY A 128 -16.02 1.87 12.67
C GLY A 128 -17.07 1.89 11.55
N ILE A 129 -16.62 1.92 10.28
CA ILE A 129 -17.49 2.04 9.11
C ILE A 129 -18.32 0.77 8.95
N PHE A 130 -19.63 0.94 8.83
CA PHE A 130 -20.56 -0.14 8.50
C PHE A 130 -20.70 -0.25 6.99
N TYR A 131 -20.20 -1.35 6.42
CA TYR A 131 -20.22 -1.57 4.97
C TYR A 131 -21.55 -2.12 4.44
N ASP A 132 -22.34 -2.76 5.30
CA ASP A 132 -23.62 -3.40 4.97
C ASP A 132 -24.83 -2.58 5.43
N VAL A 133 -24.75 -1.25 5.32
CA VAL A 133 -25.89 -0.37 5.66
C VAL A 133 -26.92 -0.45 4.55
N ASP A 134 -28.18 -0.68 4.93
CA ASP A 134 -29.29 -0.69 3.97
C ASP A 134 -29.50 0.70 3.34
N LYS A 135 -30.04 0.70 2.12
CA LYS A 135 -30.22 1.93 1.32
C LYS A 135 -31.09 2.96 2.03
N THR A 136 -32.03 2.55 2.86
CA THR A 136 -32.96 3.43 3.58
C THR A 136 -32.25 4.20 4.68
N SER A 137 -31.44 3.49 5.47
CA SER A 137 -30.59 4.07 6.52
C SER A 137 -29.53 5.01 5.93
N LEU A 138 -28.92 4.64 4.81
CA LEU A 138 -27.97 5.47 4.07
C LEU A 138 -28.60 6.78 3.58
N LEU A 139 -29.84 6.71 3.06
CA LEU A 139 -30.56 7.91 2.61
C LEU A 139 -31.03 8.79 3.79
N ALA A 140 -31.32 8.19 4.95
CA ALA A 140 -31.66 8.94 6.14
C ALA A 140 -30.44 9.71 6.68
N GLU A 141 -29.30 9.06 6.76
CA GLU A 141 -28.04 9.69 7.18
C GLU A 141 -27.57 10.77 6.20
N SER A 142 -27.68 10.53 4.89
CA SER A 142 -27.25 11.52 3.87
C SER A 142 -28.02 12.84 3.92
N ARG A 143 -29.20 12.85 4.52
CA ARG A 143 -29.99 14.09 4.71
C ARG A 143 -29.40 15.01 5.78
N ASN A 144 -28.54 14.49 6.63
CA ASN A 144 -27.86 15.24 7.70
C ASN A 144 -26.60 15.98 7.18
N TYR A 145 -26.17 15.72 5.95
CA TYR A 145 -25.00 16.33 5.33
C TYR A 145 -25.42 17.32 4.24
N ASP A 146 -24.71 18.44 4.14
CA ASP A 146 -24.99 19.49 3.16
C ASP A 146 -24.82 18.96 1.72
N THR A 147 -25.69 19.42 0.84
CA THR A 147 -25.91 18.90 -0.51
C THR A 147 -24.75 19.11 -1.49
N GLU A 148 -23.73 19.91 -1.16
CA GLU A 148 -22.59 20.15 -2.04
C GLU A 148 -21.64 18.97 -2.16
N ASP A 149 -21.54 18.11 -1.13
CA ASP A 149 -20.70 16.90 -1.15
C ASP A 149 -21.36 15.68 -1.83
N MET A 150 -22.62 15.79 -2.25
CA MET A 150 -23.35 14.69 -2.88
C MET A 150 -22.88 14.30 -4.29
N PHE A 151 -21.98 15.06 -4.92
CA PHE A 151 -21.46 14.69 -6.25
C PHE A 151 -20.51 13.47 -6.20
N ALA A 152 -19.87 13.23 -5.08
CA ALA A 152 -19.03 12.02 -4.90
C ALA A 152 -19.87 10.73 -4.85
N TYR A 153 -21.14 10.81 -4.44
CA TYR A 153 -22.00 9.64 -4.24
C TYR A 153 -22.65 9.10 -5.53
N ARG A 154 -22.71 9.89 -6.59
CA ARG A 154 -23.31 9.47 -7.88
C ARG A 154 -22.47 8.48 -8.67
N SER A 155 -21.19 8.33 -8.34
CA SER A 155 -20.29 7.41 -9.05
C SER A 155 -20.29 5.98 -8.51
N ILE A 156 -20.98 5.71 -7.39
CA ILE A 156 -21.13 4.36 -6.82
C ILE A 156 -22.42 3.73 -7.32
N SER A 157 -22.73 3.83 -8.61
CA SER A 157 -23.82 3.07 -9.16
C SER A 157 -23.37 1.66 -9.56
N SER A 158 -23.81 0.68 -8.79
CA SER A 158 -24.32 -0.65 -9.20
C SER A 158 -23.59 -1.49 -10.25
N THR A 159 -22.31 -1.29 -10.56
CA THR A 159 -21.65 -2.07 -11.62
C THR A 159 -20.61 -3.07 -11.11
N TYR A 160 -20.55 -3.32 -9.81
CA TYR A 160 -19.70 -4.39 -9.29
C TYR A 160 -20.54 -5.60 -8.90
N PRO A 161 -20.57 -6.66 -9.73
CA PRO A 161 -21.21 -7.90 -9.35
C PRO A 161 -20.42 -8.53 -8.19
N ASN A 162 -21.14 -8.76 -7.08
CA ASN A 162 -20.73 -9.65 -5.99
C ASN A 162 -19.29 -9.54 -5.48
N ARG A 163 -18.90 -8.41 -4.93
CA ARG A 163 -17.91 -8.43 -3.86
C ARG A 163 -18.64 -8.94 -2.63
N GLY A 164 -18.20 -10.09 -2.09
CA GLY A 164 -18.73 -10.64 -0.85
C GLY A 164 -18.87 -9.54 0.21
N SER A 165 -19.86 -9.67 1.09
CA SER A 165 -20.11 -8.70 2.16
C SER A 165 -18.81 -8.39 2.90
N VAL A 166 -18.44 -7.12 2.95
CA VAL A 166 -17.27 -6.68 3.72
C VAL A 166 -17.72 -6.67 5.18
N LEU A 167 -17.23 -7.62 5.96
CA LEU A 167 -17.57 -7.73 7.37
C LEU A 167 -17.12 -6.48 8.13
N TYR A 168 -17.96 -6.04 9.06
CA TYR A 168 -17.60 -5.00 10.01
C TYR A 168 -16.36 -5.41 10.82
N LEU A 169 -15.44 -4.50 10.96
CA LEU A 169 -14.19 -4.68 11.72
C LEU A 169 -14.30 -3.93 13.06
N PRO A 170 -14.66 -4.60 14.17
CA PRO A 170 -14.93 -3.93 15.46
C PRO A 170 -13.74 -3.14 16.01
N GLY A 171 -12.51 -3.61 15.73
CA GLY A 171 -11.28 -2.97 16.17
C GLY A 171 -11.05 -1.58 15.58
N THR A 172 -11.56 -1.30 14.37
CA THR A 172 -11.33 -0.02 13.69
C THR A 172 -11.98 1.17 14.41
N LYS A 173 -13.12 0.96 15.07
CA LYS A 173 -13.74 1.99 15.90
C LYS A 173 -12.87 2.32 17.10
N GLN A 174 -12.42 1.30 17.83
CA GLN A 174 -11.57 1.48 19.02
C GLN A 174 -10.23 2.13 18.67
N GLU A 175 -9.64 1.75 17.54
CA GLU A 175 -8.42 2.36 17.03
C GLU A 175 -8.64 3.85 16.71
N ALA A 176 -9.70 4.19 15.99
CA ALA A 176 -10.04 5.56 15.64
C ALA A 176 -10.29 6.43 16.88
N GLU A 177 -11.00 5.93 17.89
CA GLU A 177 -11.23 6.59 19.17
C GLU A 177 -9.91 6.82 19.93
N SER A 178 -8.99 5.86 19.90
CA SER A 178 -7.66 5.96 20.51
C SER A 178 -6.80 7.02 19.83
N ILE A 179 -6.80 7.05 18.49
CA ILE A 179 -6.09 8.07 17.70
C ILE A 179 -6.68 9.46 17.97
N HIS A 180 -8.01 9.58 18.00
CA HIS A 180 -8.70 10.84 18.32
C HIS A 180 -8.27 11.39 19.68
N SER A 181 -8.25 10.55 20.71
CA SER A 181 -7.81 10.90 22.05
C SER A 181 -6.34 11.33 22.09
N LEU A 182 -5.47 10.60 21.38
CA LEU A 182 -4.05 10.88 21.28
C LEU A 182 -3.77 12.23 20.60
N LEU A 183 -4.46 12.53 19.51
CA LEU A 183 -4.29 13.80 18.78
C LEU A 183 -4.73 14.98 19.63
N ASN A 184 -5.89 14.89 20.26
CA ASN A 184 -6.41 15.96 21.12
C ASN A 184 -5.50 16.21 22.34
N SER A 185 -4.91 15.16 22.92
CA SER A 185 -3.93 15.32 24.03
C SER A 185 -2.64 16.02 23.59
N ASN A 186 -2.33 16.00 22.29
CA ASN A 186 -1.17 16.67 21.68
C ASN A 186 -1.53 18.01 21.00
N ASN A 187 -2.66 18.61 21.37
CA ASN A 187 -3.14 19.90 20.84
C ASN A 187 -3.40 19.90 19.31
N ILE A 188 -3.73 18.74 18.75
CA ILE A 188 -4.19 18.62 17.37
C ILE A 188 -5.70 18.41 17.42
N THR A 189 -6.48 19.40 16.98
CA THR A 189 -7.93 19.27 16.91
C THR A 189 -8.31 18.15 15.93
N SER A 190 -9.04 17.15 16.41
CA SER A 190 -9.46 16.04 15.55
C SER A 190 -10.97 15.87 15.55
N THR A 191 -11.51 15.48 14.41
CA THR A 191 -12.93 15.12 14.22
C THR A 191 -13.00 13.64 13.87
N LEU A 192 -13.84 12.91 14.61
CA LEU A 192 -14.05 11.47 14.41
C LEU A 192 -15.42 11.27 13.73
N TYR A 193 -15.45 10.44 12.67
CA TYR A 193 -16.63 10.03 11.92
C TYR A 193 -16.80 8.52 11.93
#